data_8dbf676f47ab260543fcad73d0940ed7
#
_entry.id   8dbf676f47ab260543fcad73d0940ed7
#
_cell.length_a   1.000
_cell.length_b   1.000
_cell.length_c   1.000
_cell.angle_alpha   90.00
_cell.angle_beta   90.00
_cell.angle_gamma   90.00
#
_symmetry.space_group_name_H-M   'P 1'
#
loop_
_entity.id
_entity.type
_entity.pdbx_description
1 polymer ?
#
loop_
_entity_poly.entity_id
_entity_poly.type
_entity_poly.pdbx_seq_one_letter_code
_entity_poly.pdbx_strand_id
1 'polypeptide(L)'
;QGTNGAREATATAHKGGAQRRAATAPAHAQDGETATTMRTTEGARHRVIFFDCDDCLYKNDWRTANVLTAKIESYTTQRLGLRDGDAYALYKKYGTCLKGLMEEKYLDTQEHLDEFLHYAHDIPLDIERDEKLRAMLLKIKTPKWVFTASVAAHARRCLEKLGIDDLFEGIIDVRAVGWETKHSPRAYEAAMRIAGVDDPSDCLFLDDSVSNMRTAREVGWTNVLVGTHARDGGELITCDHADHIIATVHEFEALMPEHFDEIEDAAPGKREEDAVPGAPN
;
A
#
# COMPACT_ATOMS: atom_id res chain seq x y z
N GLN A 1 51.95 17.51 -40.17
CA GLN A 1 52.97 16.45 -40.33
C GLN A 1 52.63 15.41 -39.25
N GLY A 2 52.07 14.38 -39.56
CA GLY A 2 52.28 13.14 -40.26
C GLY A 2 51.91 12.04 -39.22
N THR A 3 51.27 11.06 -39.42
CA THR A 3 50.90 10.03 -40.34
C THR A 3 50.43 8.78 -39.55
N ASN A 4 49.30 8.26 -39.93
CA ASN A 4 48.89 6.87 -40.15
C ASN A 4 49.50 5.72 -39.34
N GLY A 5 48.61 4.79 -38.96
CA GLY A 5 48.93 3.40 -38.64
C GLY A 5 47.72 2.56 -38.29
N ALA A 6 46.90 2.21 -39.27
CA ALA A 6 45.93 1.13 -39.20
C ALA A 6 46.64 -0.22 -39.20
N ARG A 7 46.19 -1.21 -38.42
CA ARG A 7 46.42 -2.65 -38.69
C ARG A 7 45.19 -3.46 -38.34
N GLU A 8 44.58 -3.99 -39.39
CA GLU A 8 43.71 -5.17 -39.40
C GLU A 8 44.52 -6.44 -39.06
N ALA A 9 43.85 -7.40 -38.40
CA ALA A 9 44.13 -8.83 -38.53
C ALA A 9 42.91 -9.60 -38.00
N THR A 10 42.07 -10.03 -38.90
CA THR A 10 41.81 -11.38 -39.44
C THR A 10 41.44 -12.48 -38.43
N ALA A 11 40.27 -13.01 -38.73
CA ALA A 11 39.57 -14.15 -38.16
C ALA A 11 40.35 -15.47 -38.23
N THR A 12 40.12 -16.35 -37.29
CA THR A 12 40.10 -17.81 -37.55
C THR A 12 39.07 -18.54 -36.68
N ALA A 13 38.19 -19.22 -37.38
CA ALA A 13 37.20 -20.13 -36.83
C ALA A 13 37.86 -21.47 -36.47
N HIS A 14 37.50 -22.06 -35.35
CA HIS A 14 37.65 -23.49 -35.13
C HIS A 14 36.35 -24.12 -34.65
N LYS A 15 35.85 -24.98 -35.54
CA LYS A 15 34.80 -25.99 -35.24
C LYS A 15 35.42 -27.14 -34.46
N GLY A 16 34.76 -27.61 -33.45
CA GLY A 16 35.04 -28.85 -32.78
C GLY A 16 33.82 -29.23 -31.93
N GLY A 17 33.15 -30.19 -32.43
CA GLY A 17 32.02 -30.94 -32.04
C GLY A 17 32.39 -31.99 -30.97
N ALA A 18 31.38 -32.41 -30.30
CA ALA A 18 31.09 -33.74 -29.77
C ALA A 18 30.68 -33.80 -28.30
N GLN A 19 29.58 -34.35 -28.16
CA GLN A 19 29.12 -35.47 -27.34
C GLN A 19 28.30 -35.15 -26.09
N ARG A 20 27.05 -35.50 -26.27
CA ARG A 20 26.02 -35.76 -25.24
C ARG A 20 26.52 -36.81 -24.25
N ARG A 21 26.43 -36.51 -22.95
CA ARG A 21 26.23 -37.51 -21.91
C ARG A 21 25.03 -37.14 -21.07
N ALA A 22 24.04 -38.02 -21.13
CA ALA A 22 22.92 -38.06 -20.22
C ALA A 22 23.47 -38.40 -18.81
N ALA A 23 23.08 -37.63 -17.80
CA ALA A 23 23.20 -38.00 -16.41
C ALA A 23 21.82 -37.88 -15.77
N THR A 24 21.41 -39.01 -15.28
CA THR A 24 20.24 -39.38 -14.49
C THR A 24 20.04 -38.45 -13.29
N ALA A 25 18.78 -37.98 -13.13
CA ALA A 25 18.28 -37.33 -11.92
C ALA A 25 18.17 -38.32 -10.75
N PRO A 26 18.40 -37.89 -9.51
CA PRO A 26 17.83 -38.56 -8.35
C PRO A 26 16.46 -37.90 -8.05
N ALA A 27 15.46 -38.77 -7.94
CA ALA A 27 14.19 -38.45 -7.28
C ALA A 27 14.43 -38.39 -5.78
N HIS A 28 13.94 -37.36 -5.11
CA HIS A 28 13.31 -37.32 -3.80
C HIS A 28 13.31 -35.89 -3.26
N ALA A 29 12.11 -35.31 -3.18
CA ALA A 29 11.52 -34.81 -1.95
C ALA A 29 10.16 -34.21 -2.31
N GLN A 30 9.13 -34.83 -1.83
CA GLN A 30 7.80 -34.26 -1.72
C GLN A 30 7.83 -33.29 -0.54
N ASP A 31 7.99 -32.01 -0.80
CA ASP A 31 7.63 -30.98 0.14
C ASP A 31 6.27 -30.42 -0.29
N GLY A 32 5.30 -30.69 0.56
CA GLY A 32 3.93 -30.21 0.37
C GLY A 32 3.89 -28.68 0.44
N GLU A 33 3.90 -28.04 -0.70
CA GLU A 33 3.39 -26.69 -0.84
C GLU A 33 1.89 -26.73 -0.52
N THR A 34 1.55 -26.29 0.68
CA THR A 34 0.19 -25.84 0.98
C THR A 34 -0.05 -24.59 0.15
N ALA A 35 -0.53 -24.80 -1.06
CA ALA A 35 -1.14 -23.75 -1.83
C ALA A 35 -2.32 -23.24 -1.00
N THR A 36 -2.14 -22.08 -0.38
CA THR A 36 -3.24 -21.32 0.21
C THR A 36 -4.16 -20.96 -0.95
N THR A 37 -5.21 -21.77 -1.13
CA THR A 37 -6.26 -21.50 -2.10
C THR A 37 -6.95 -20.23 -1.62
N MET A 38 -6.69 -19.08 -2.29
CA MET A 38 -7.43 -17.86 -2.07
C MET A 38 -8.91 -18.17 -2.28
N ARG A 39 -9.69 -18.10 -1.21
CA ARG A 39 -11.15 -18.22 -1.28
C ARG A 39 -11.68 -16.92 -1.85
N THR A 40 -11.97 -16.91 -3.14
CA THR A 40 -12.79 -15.86 -3.75
C THR A 40 -14.21 -16.01 -3.24
N THR A 41 -14.77 -14.96 -2.67
CA THR A 41 -16.20 -14.88 -2.38
C THR A 41 -16.95 -14.88 -3.71
N GLU A 42 -17.92 -15.79 -3.89
CA GLU A 42 -18.84 -15.71 -5.02
C GLU A 42 -19.56 -14.36 -4.96
N GLY A 43 -19.30 -13.48 -5.95
CA GLY A 43 -19.90 -12.16 -6.06
C GLY A 43 -18.92 -10.98 -5.95
N ALA A 44 -17.76 -11.11 -5.31
CA ALA A 44 -16.79 -10.02 -5.25
C ALA A 44 -16.08 -9.85 -6.59
N ARG A 45 -16.16 -8.64 -7.17
CA ARG A 45 -15.52 -8.30 -8.44
C ARG A 45 -13.99 -8.28 -8.32
N HIS A 46 -13.45 -7.86 -7.15
CA HIS A 46 -12.03 -7.69 -6.93
C HIS A 46 -11.46 -8.81 -6.07
N ARG A 47 -10.23 -9.23 -6.38
CA ARG A 47 -9.52 -10.31 -5.67
C ARG A 47 -8.62 -9.80 -4.55
N VAL A 48 -8.31 -8.51 -4.54
CA VAL A 48 -7.48 -7.86 -3.54
C VAL A 48 -7.93 -6.42 -3.30
N ILE A 49 -7.82 -5.96 -2.05
CA ILE A 49 -8.09 -4.58 -1.67
C ILE A 49 -6.83 -3.97 -1.08
N PHE A 50 -6.42 -2.83 -1.63
CA PHE A 50 -5.32 -2.03 -1.11
C PHE A 50 -5.87 -0.80 -0.41
N PHE A 51 -5.38 -0.53 0.78
CA PHE A 51 -5.71 0.66 1.57
C PHE A 51 -4.45 1.51 1.75
N ASP A 52 -4.54 2.80 1.48
CA ASP A 52 -3.57 3.72 2.05
C ASP A 52 -3.73 3.80 3.56
N CYS A 53 -2.69 4.25 4.26
CA CYS A 53 -2.68 4.32 5.71
C CYS A 53 -3.06 5.70 6.22
N ASP A 54 -2.20 6.69 5.94
CA ASP A 54 -2.30 8.03 6.50
C ASP A 54 -3.45 8.81 5.86
N ASP A 55 -4.28 9.46 6.67
CA ASP A 55 -5.46 10.21 6.25
C ASP A 55 -6.51 9.40 5.44
N CYS A 56 -6.33 8.07 5.28
CA CYS A 56 -7.25 7.13 4.67
C CYS A 56 -7.90 6.21 5.72
N LEU A 57 -7.12 5.32 6.38
CA LEU A 57 -7.62 4.42 7.44
C LEU A 57 -8.02 5.18 8.71
N TYR A 58 -7.52 6.37 8.91
CA TYR A 58 -7.91 7.25 10.00
C TYR A 58 -7.93 8.71 9.54
N LYS A 59 -8.70 9.53 10.23
CA LYS A 59 -8.72 10.97 10.03
C LYS A 59 -8.50 11.68 11.35
N ASN A 60 -7.51 12.57 11.41
CA ASN A 60 -7.18 13.34 12.59
C ASN A 60 -6.89 14.82 12.25
N ASP A 61 -7.62 15.38 11.29
CA ASP A 61 -7.46 16.75 10.80
C ASP A 61 -6.02 17.02 10.34
N TRP A 62 -5.40 16.04 9.65
CA TRP A 62 -4.02 16.05 9.14
C TRP A 62 -2.94 16.33 10.20
N ARG A 63 -3.24 16.11 11.50
CA ARG A 63 -2.26 16.35 12.58
C ARG A 63 -1.00 15.51 12.40
N THR A 64 -1.13 14.23 12.09
CA THR A 64 0.01 13.35 11.80
C THR A 64 0.79 13.84 10.58
N ALA A 65 0.10 14.14 9.48
CA ALA A 65 0.71 14.63 8.26
C ALA A 65 1.43 15.99 8.46
N ASN A 66 0.87 16.88 9.29
CA ASN A 66 1.49 18.17 9.61
C ASN A 66 2.79 17.99 10.40
N VAL A 67 2.80 17.09 11.40
CA VAL A 67 4.01 16.79 12.18
C VAL A 67 5.08 16.15 11.32
N LEU A 68 4.70 15.20 10.45
CA LEU A 68 5.59 14.55 9.48
C LEU A 68 6.20 15.59 8.52
N THR A 69 5.38 16.47 7.96
CA THR A 69 5.85 17.56 7.08
C THR A 69 6.83 18.48 7.78
N ALA A 70 6.57 18.89 9.04
CA ALA A 70 7.47 19.71 9.83
C ALA A 70 8.81 19.00 10.11
N LYS A 71 8.80 17.68 10.37
CA LYS A 71 10.03 16.89 10.52
C LYS A 71 10.83 16.83 9.22
N ILE A 72 10.18 16.60 8.09
CA ILE A 72 10.82 16.60 6.77
C ILE A 72 11.47 17.97 6.50
N GLU A 73 10.75 19.07 6.70
CA GLU A 73 11.27 20.43 6.52
C GLU A 73 12.45 20.70 7.43
N SER A 74 12.37 20.30 8.71
CA SER A 74 13.47 20.41 9.67
C SER A 74 14.72 19.63 9.24
N TYR A 75 14.55 18.39 8.72
CA TYR A 75 15.68 17.61 8.24
C TYR A 75 16.34 18.26 7.02
N THR A 76 15.54 18.67 6.04
CA THR A 76 16.06 19.25 4.80
C THR A 76 16.78 20.57 5.03
N THR A 77 16.27 21.42 5.92
CA THR A 77 16.90 22.70 6.24
C THR A 77 18.13 22.54 7.12
N GLN A 78 18.05 21.75 8.21
CA GLN A 78 19.10 21.67 9.21
C GLN A 78 20.23 20.70 8.84
N ARG A 79 19.92 19.62 8.13
CA ARG A 79 20.91 18.58 7.79
C ARG A 79 21.40 18.64 6.35
N LEU A 80 20.53 19.01 5.41
CA LEU A 80 20.88 19.08 3.99
C LEU A 80 21.18 20.52 3.53
N GLY A 81 20.90 21.55 4.35
CA GLY A 81 21.15 22.94 4.02
C GLY A 81 20.24 23.50 2.92
N LEU A 82 19.07 22.88 2.70
CA LEU A 82 18.07 23.40 1.79
C LEU A 82 17.39 24.63 2.40
N ARG A 83 16.75 25.42 1.55
CA ARG A 83 15.98 26.59 2.01
C ARG A 83 14.61 26.15 2.48
N ASP A 84 14.01 26.96 3.33
CA ASP A 84 12.61 26.81 3.73
C ASP A 84 11.69 26.75 2.50
N GLY A 85 10.80 25.72 2.46
CA GLY A 85 9.92 25.46 1.33
C GLY A 85 10.50 24.62 0.20
N ASP A 86 11.82 24.35 0.15
CA ASP A 86 12.42 23.49 -0.89
C ASP A 86 11.89 22.02 -0.76
N ALA A 87 11.64 21.52 0.44
CA ALA A 87 11.05 20.22 0.68
C ALA A 87 9.65 20.09 0.04
N TYR A 88 8.82 21.12 0.17
CA TYR A 88 7.51 21.16 -0.47
C TYR A 88 7.62 21.24 -2.00
N ALA A 89 8.58 22.00 -2.52
CA ALA A 89 8.84 22.07 -3.95
C ALA A 89 9.25 20.70 -4.54
N LEU A 90 10.10 19.95 -3.82
CA LEU A 90 10.47 18.58 -4.18
C LEU A 90 9.25 17.64 -4.16
N TYR A 91 8.41 17.73 -3.12
CA TYR A 91 7.17 16.97 -3.06
C TYR A 91 6.27 17.25 -4.27
N LYS A 92 6.05 18.51 -4.62
CA LYS A 92 5.21 18.89 -5.77
C LYS A 92 5.78 18.39 -7.11
N LYS A 93 7.10 18.39 -7.26
CA LYS A 93 7.78 17.97 -8.49
C LYS A 93 7.86 16.47 -8.68
N TYR A 94 8.10 15.72 -7.59
CA TYR A 94 8.44 14.31 -7.64
C TYR A 94 7.41 13.37 -6.99
N GLY A 95 6.34 13.92 -6.40
CA GLY A 95 5.28 13.16 -5.74
C GLY A 95 5.52 12.88 -4.26
N THR A 96 6.79 12.78 -3.82
CA THR A 96 7.19 12.79 -2.44
C THR A 96 8.49 13.59 -2.27
N CYS A 97 8.72 14.17 -1.09
CA CYS A 97 10.00 14.82 -0.79
C CYS A 97 11.15 13.82 -0.86
N LEU A 98 10.96 12.59 -0.34
CA LEU A 98 11.94 11.51 -0.41
C LEU A 98 12.41 11.26 -1.86
N LYS A 99 11.47 11.07 -2.78
CA LYS A 99 11.80 10.84 -4.20
C LYS A 99 12.59 12.02 -4.76
N GLY A 100 12.17 13.24 -4.45
CA GLY A 100 12.89 14.45 -4.86
C GLY A 100 14.32 14.51 -4.32
N LEU A 101 14.53 14.20 -3.05
CA LEU A 101 15.85 14.17 -2.43
C LEU A 101 16.78 13.12 -3.06
N MET A 102 16.22 11.96 -3.46
CA MET A 102 16.96 10.92 -4.17
C MET A 102 17.34 11.37 -5.59
N GLU A 103 16.42 11.93 -6.36
CA GLU A 103 16.63 12.36 -7.73
C GLU A 103 17.64 13.52 -7.83
N GLU A 104 17.58 14.45 -6.89
CA GLU A 104 18.50 15.60 -6.80
C GLU A 104 19.82 15.24 -6.07
N LYS A 105 20.02 13.95 -5.68
CA LYS A 105 21.24 13.42 -5.07
C LYS A 105 21.59 13.97 -3.68
N TYR A 106 20.59 14.44 -2.92
CA TYR A 106 20.79 14.78 -1.52
C TYR A 106 20.85 13.52 -0.64
N LEU A 107 20.14 12.45 -1.03
CA LEU A 107 20.16 11.14 -0.37
C LEU A 107 20.61 10.10 -1.42
N ASP A 108 21.89 9.78 -1.45
CA ASP A 108 22.53 8.95 -2.46
C ASP A 108 23.01 7.59 -1.94
N THR A 109 22.92 7.37 -0.64
CA THR A 109 23.28 6.10 0.01
C THR A 109 22.11 5.52 0.79
N GLN A 110 22.14 4.20 1.02
CA GLN A 110 21.14 3.54 1.86
C GLN A 110 21.13 4.11 3.30
N GLU A 111 22.29 4.45 3.82
CA GLU A 111 22.43 5.04 5.16
C GLU A 111 21.73 6.41 5.25
N HIS A 112 21.91 7.28 4.25
CA HIS A 112 21.22 8.58 4.18
C HIS A 112 19.70 8.42 4.08
N LEU A 113 19.23 7.45 3.31
CA LEU A 113 17.80 7.13 3.18
C LEU A 113 17.22 6.63 4.52
N ASP A 114 17.95 5.75 5.21
CA ASP A 114 17.52 5.20 6.49
C ASP A 114 17.51 6.26 7.58
N GLU A 115 18.51 7.12 7.63
CA GLU A 115 18.56 8.27 8.57
C GLU A 115 17.39 9.23 8.34
N PHE A 116 17.15 9.63 7.09
CA PHE A 116 16.04 10.52 6.73
C PHE A 116 14.70 9.92 7.15
N LEU A 117 14.45 8.67 6.76
CA LEU A 117 13.19 7.99 7.05
C LEU A 117 12.97 7.79 8.55
N HIS A 118 14.02 7.42 9.28
CA HIS A 118 13.95 7.32 10.73
C HIS A 118 13.62 8.66 11.38
N TYR A 119 14.32 9.72 10.98
CA TYR A 119 14.10 11.07 11.52
C TYR A 119 12.69 11.58 11.20
N ALA A 120 12.23 11.42 9.97
CA ALA A 120 10.93 11.91 9.54
C ALA A 120 9.78 11.22 10.27
N HIS A 121 9.88 9.90 10.49
CA HIS A 121 8.82 9.10 11.10
C HIS A 121 8.96 8.92 12.62
N ASP A 122 9.98 9.50 13.25
CA ASP A 122 10.08 9.60 14.73
C ASP A 122 9.16 10.70 15.24
N ILE A 123 7.87 10.45 15.17
CA ILE A 123 6.79 11.38 15.55
C ILE A 123 5.80 10.71 16.50
N PRO A 124 5.17 11.49 17.40
CA PRO A 124 4.01 11.01 18.15
C PRO A 124 2.83 10.77 17.19
N LEU A 125 2.07 9.73 17.45
CA LEU A 125 0.85 9.43 16.71
C LEU A 125 -0.37 9.78 17.57
N ASP A 126 -1.13 10.78 17.12
CA ASP A 126 -2.40 11.16 17.70
C ASP A 126 -3.53 10.39 17.00
N ILE A 127 -3.57 9.09 17.28
CA ILE A 127 -4.49 8.11 16.71
C ILE A 127 -5.09 7.32 17.87
N GLU A 128 -6.41 7.23 17.88
CA GLU A 128 -7.16 6.43 18.84
C GLU A 128 -7.61 5.11 18.20
N ARG A 129 -7.91 4.13 19.06
CA ARG A 129 -8.45 2.84 18.65
C ARG A 129 -9.83 3.04 18.00
N ASP A 130 -10.05 2.38 16.87
CA ASP A 130 -11.31 2.47 16.10
C ASP A 130 -12.01 1.12 16.00
N GLU A 131 -12.90 0.86 16.95
CA GLU A 131 -13.68 -0.39 17.00
C GLU A 131 -14.68 -0.52 15.85
N LYS A 132 -15.15 0.58 15.28
CA LYS A 132 -16.08 0.55 14.13
C LYS A 132 -15.33 0.15 12.87
N LEU A 133 -14.14 0.74 12.65
CA LEU A 133 -13.26 0.36 11.55
C LEU A 133 -12.86 -1.11 11.68
N ARG A 134 -12.45 -1.56 12.88
CA ARG A 134 -12.12 -2.96 13.13
C ARG A 134 -13.27 -3.90 12.80
N ALA A 135 -14.48 -3.60 13.31
CA ALA A 135 -15.67 -4.40 13.04
C ALA A 135 -16.01 -4.48 11.54
N MET A 136 -15.87 -3.38 10.82
CA MET A 136 -16.05 -3.33 9.36
C MET A 136 -15.00 -4.18 8.64
N LEU A 137 -13.71 -4.00 8.94
CA LEU A 137 -12.62 -4.73 8.28
C LEU A 137 -12.66 -6.24 8.53
N LEU A 138 -13.17 -6.69 9.70
CA LEU A 138 -13.36 -8.11 10.01
C LEU A 138 -14.38 -8.79 9.10
N LYS A 139 -15.37 -8.07 8.58
CA LYS A 139 -16.37 -8.59 7.66
C LYS A 139 -15.84 -8.77 6.23
N ILE A 140 -14.71 -8.13 5.89
CA ILE A 140 -14.13 -8.21 4.55
C ILE A 140 -13.39 -9.53 4.40
N LYS A 141 -13.85 -10.39 3.49
CA LYS A 141 -13.21 -11.67 3.14
C LYS A 141 -12.08 -11.53 2.12
N THR A 142 -12.18 -10.52 1.27
CA THR A 142 -11.15 -10.25 0.24
C THR A 142 -9.82 -9.93 0.91
N PRO A 143 -8.69 -10.53 0.47
CA PRO A 143 -7.36 -10.20 0.99
C PRO A 143 -7.10 -8.68 0.98
N LYS A 144 -6.62 -8.16 2.11
CA LYS A 144 -6.41 -6.73 2.36
C LYS A 144 -4.94 -6.44 2.58
N TRP A 145 -4.42 -5.44 1.90
CA TRP A 145 -3.06 -4.95 2.05
C TRP A 145 -3.05 -3.47 2.39
N VAL A 146 -2.09 -3.05 3.19
CA VAL A 146 -1.76 -1.63 3.31
C VAL A 146 -0.77 -1.28 2.21
N PHE A 147 -1.07 -0.24 1.42
CA PHE A 147 -0.19 0.29 0.38
C PHE A 147 0.10 1.76 0.65
N THR A 148 1.26 2.05 1.24
CA THR A 148 1.61 3.38 1.77
C THR A 148 2.85 3.98 1.12
N ALA A 149 2.88 5.31 1.01
CA ALA A 149 4.08 6.07 0.64
C ALA A 149 5.06 6.26 1.81
N SER A 150 4.65 5.91 3.03
CA SER A 150 5.47 5.91 4.23
C SER A 150 6.32 4.64 4.36
N VAL A 151 6.99 4.44 5.50
CA VAL A 151 7.70 3.20 5.82
C VAL A 151 6.82 2.24 6.61
N ALA A 152 7.04 0.93 6.43
CA ALA A 152 6.26 -0.11 7.11
C ALA A 152 6.24 0.02 8.63
N ALA A 153 7.33 0.50 9.25
CA ALA A 153 7.38 0.71 10.68
C ALA A 153 6.40 1.81 11.16
N HIS A 154 6.23 2.89 10.38
CA HIS A 154 5.25 3.93 10.66
C HIS A 154 3.82 3.39 10.50
N ALA A 155 3.52 2.79 9.35
CA ALA A 155 2.20 2.22 9.09
C ALA A 155 1.80 1.19 10.17
N ARG A 156 2.72 0.31 10.58
CA ARG A 156 2.44 -0.66 11.65
C ARG A 156 2.05 0.01 12.96
N ARG A 157 2.75 1.06 13.38
CA ARG A 157 2.39 1.84 14.57
C ARG A 157 0.99 2.46 14.46
N CYS A 158 0.62 2.95 13.27
CA CYS A 158 -0.74 3.46 13.02
C CYS A 158 -1.79 2.35 13.16
N LEU A 159 -1.56 1.19 12.52
CA LEU A 159 -2.46 0.04 12.59
C LEU A 159 -2.61 -0.50 14.03
N GLU A 160 -1.52 -0.60 14.80
CA GLU A 160 -1.53 -0.98 16.22
C GLU A 160 -2.36 0.00 17.06
N LYS A 161 -2.22 1.30 16.83
CA LYS A 161 -3.02 2.33 17.50
C LYS A 161 -4.51 2.21 17.18
N LEU A 162 -4.84 1.98 15.91
CA LEU A 162 -6.21 1.73 15.46
C LEU A 162 -6.78 0.39 15.96
N GLY A 163 -5.91 -0.56 16.34
CA GLY A 163 -6.28 -1.91 16.76
C GLY A 163 -6.70 -2.81 15.59
N ILE A 164 -6.05 -2.68 14.44
CA ILE A 164 -6.36 -3.40 13.19
C ILE A 164 -5.13 -4.03 12.52
N ASP A 165 -3.99 -4.07 13.22
CA ASP A 165 -2.71 -4.58 12.69
C ASP A 165 -2.75 -6.06 12.32
N ASP A 166 -3.65 -6.83 12.91
CA ASP A 166 -3.88 -8.25 12.67
C ASP A 166 -4.82 -8.55 11.48
N LEU A 167 -5.34 -7.54 10.78
CA LEU A 167 -6.39 -7.70 9.77
C LEU A 167 -5.89 -7.60 8.32
N PHE A 168 -4.62 -7.34 8.10
CA PHE A 168 -4.01 -7.19 6.78
C PHE A 168 -3.02 -8.31 6.49
N GLU A 169 -2.94 -8.73 5.22
CA GLU A 169 -1.94 -9.70 4.75
C GLU A 169 -0.52 -9.14 4.90
N GLY A 170 -0.35 -7.82 4.78
CA GLY A 170 0.92 -7.15 4.96
C GLY A 170 0.88 -5.66 4.63
N ILE A 171 2.07 -5.05 4.69
CA ILE A 171 2.28 -3.64 4.40
C ILE A 171 3.24 -3.53 3.22
N ILE A 172 2.79 -2.89 2.15
CA ILE A 172 3.57 -2.55 0.98
C ILE A 172 3.98 -1.08 1.14
N ASP A 173 5.22 -0.87 1.53
CA ASP A 173 5.80 0.44 1.82
C ASP A 173 6.66 0.96 0.64
N VAL A 174 7.17 2.17 0.78
CA VAL A 174 8.03 2.80 -0.24
C VAL A 174 9.26 1.97 -0.60
N ARG A 175 9.81 1.16 0.32
CA ARG A 175 10.96 0.27 0.07
C ARG A 175 10.55 -0.95 -0.74
N ALA A 176 9.41 -1.55 -0.40
CA ALA A 176 8.89 -2.74 -1.07
C ALA A 176 8.60 -2.51 -2.56
N VAL A 177 8.21 -1.28 -2.93
CA VAL A 177 7.99 -0.89 -4.33
C VAL A 177 9.22 -0.30 -5.00
N GLY A 178 10.41 -0.43 -4.42
CA GLY A 178 11.67 0.02 -5.02
C GLY A 178 11.82 1.54 -5.08
N TRP A 179 11.34 2.27 -4.06
CA TRP A 179 11.40 3.73 -3.96
C TRP A 179 10.54 4.47 -4.99
N GLU A 180 9.62 3.77 -5.65
CA GLU A 180 8.64 4.40 -6.52
C GLU A 180 7.54 5.07 -5.69
N THR A 181 6.94 6.12 -6.25
CA THR A 181 5.79 6.79 -5.64
C THR A 181 4.49 6.26 -6.23
N LYS A 182 3.37 6.44 -5.55
CA LYS A 182 2.03 6.16 -6.10
C LYS A 182 1.64 7.07 -7.30
N HIS A 183 2.55 7.97 -7.73
CA HIS A 183 2.43 8.70 -9.00
C HIS A 183 3.04 7.94 -10.17
N SER A 184 3.65 6.77 -9.92
CA SER A 184 4.29 5.92 -10.93
C SER A 184 3.52 4.60 -11.09
N PRO A 185 3.15 4.20 -12.31
CA PRO A 185 2.57 2.89 -12.57
C PRO A 185 3.38 1.72 -11.99
N ARG A 186 4.71 1.86 -11.93
CA ARG A 186 5.61 0.83 -11.40
C ARG A 186 5.36 0.48 -9.93
N ALA A 187 4.89 1.46 -9.13
CA ALA A 187 4.53 1.19 -7.73
C ALA A 187 3.32 0.24 -7.64
N TYR A 188 2.33 0.42 -8.52
CA TYR A 188 1.14 -0.44 -8.61
C TYR A 188 1.48 -1.83 -9.14
N GLU A 189 2.31 -1.93 -10.19
CA GLU A 189 2.82 -3.20 -10.71
C GLU A 189 3.59 -3.98 -9.63
N ALA A 190 4.40 -3.28 -8.82
CA ALA A 190 5.10 -3.89 -7.69
C ALA A 190 4.13 -4.36 -6.60
N ALA A 191 3.11 -3.56 -6.28
CA ALA A 191 2.08 -3.93 -5.30
C ALA A 191 1.28 -5.16 -5.75
N MET A 192 0.86 -5.22 -7.02
CA MET A 192 0.19 -6.39 -7.61
C MET A 192 1.05 -7.65 -7.48
N ARG A 193 2.32 -7.56 -7.85
CA ARG A 193 3.26 -8.69 -7.78
C ARG A 193 3.43 -9.19 -6.34
N ILE A 194 3.52 -8.29 -5.35
CA ILE A 194 3.63 -8.65 -3.93
C ILE A 194 2.35 -9.32 -3.44
N ALA A 195 1.19 -8.80 -3.84
CA ALA A 195 -0.11 -9.35 -3.49
C ALA A 195 -0.48 -10.62 -4.27
N GLY A 196 0.30 -11.00 -5.30
CA GLY A 196 0.05 -12.21 -6.10
C GLY A 196 -1.12 -12.06 -7.05
N VAL A 197 -1.35 -10.88 -7.64
CA VAL A 197 -2.42 -10.58 -8.59
C VAL A 197 -1.81 -10.14 -9.91
N ASP A 198 -2.34 -10.63 -11.02
CA ASP A 198 -1.83 -10.33 -12.36
C ASP A 198 -2.76 -9.39 -13.15
N ASP A 199 -4.07 -9.42 -12.87
CA ASP A 199 -5.04 -8.59 -13.58
C ASP A 199 -5.31 -7.30 -12.78
N PRO A 200 -5.03 -6.11 -13.34
CA PRO A 200 -5.35 -4.84 -12.69
C PRO A 200 -6.84 -4.69 -12.31
N SER A 201 -7.75 -5.26 -13.09
CA SER A 201 -9.19 -5.20 -12.81
C SER A 201 -9.62 -5.98 -11.57
N ASP A 202 -8.75 -6.85 -11.06
CA ASP A 202 -8.93 -7.58 -9.78
C ASP A 202 -8.57 -6.72 -8.55
N CYS A 203 -8.03 -5.52 -8.76
CA CYS A 203 -7.53 -4.65 -7.70
C CYS A 203 -8.51 -3.52 -7.37
N LEU A 204 -8.78 -3.36 -6.08
CA LEU A 204 -9.51 -2.22 -5.52
C LEU A 204 -8.57 -1.41 -4.63
N PHE A 205 -8.60 -0.08 -4.74
CA PHE A 205 -7.72 0.83 -4.03
C PHE A 205 -8.48 1.96 -3.34
N LEU A 206 -8.23 2.15 -2.06
CA LEU A 206 -8.76 3.24 -1.26
C LEU A 206 -7.60 4.14 -0.83
N ASP A 207 -7.68 5.45 -1.13
CA ASP A 207 -6.60 6.41 -0.84
C ASP A 207 -7.17 7.84 -0.81
N ASP A 208 -6.55 8.76 -0.08
CA ASP A 208 -7.02 10.15 0.08
C ASP A 208 -6.48 11.11 -1.00
N SER A 209 -5.55 10.67 -1.84
CA SER A 209 -4.84 11.51 -2.81
C SER A 209 -5.45 11.48 -4.20
N VAL A 210 -5.92 12.62 -4.69
CA VAL A 210 -6.41 12.81 -6.07
C VAL A 210 -5.36 12.38 -7.11
N SER A 211 -4.08 12.63 -6.85
CA SER A 211 -3.00 12.23 -7.76
C SER A 211 -2.85 10.72 -7.85
N ASN A 212 -3.03 10.02 -6.73
CA ASN A 212 -2.97 8.56 -6.68
C ASN A 212 -4.17 7.93 -7.39
N MET A 213 -5.37 8.54 -7.31
CA MET A 213 -6.55 8.10 -8.07
C MET A 213 -6.30 8.13 -9.58
N ARG A 214 -5.62 9.16 -10.08
CA ARG A 214 -5.24 9.24 -11.51
C ARG A 214 -4.40 8.04 -11.93
N THR A 215 -3.32 7.76 -11.19
CA THR A 215 -2.43 6.66 -11.53
C THR A 215 -3.12 5.30 -11.37
N ALA A 216 -3.93 5.11 -10.33
CA ALA A 216 -4.73 3.91 -10.14
C ALA A 216 -5.64 3.64 -11.35
N ARG A 217 -6.33 4.66 -11.84
CA ARG A 217 -7.18 4.57 -13.05
C ARG A 217 -6.35 4.28 -14.31
N GLU A 218 -5.19 4.92 -14.47
CA GLU A 218 -4.29 4.70 -15.61
C GLU A 218 -3.79 3.25 -15.69
N VAL A 219 -3.55 2.61 -14.54
CA VAL A 219 -3.13 1.20 -14.49
C VAL A 219 -4.30 0.22 -14.53
N GLY A 220 -5.55 0.70 -14.48
CA GLY A 220 -6.76 -0.12 -14.59
C GLY A 220 -7.31 -0.65 -13.27
N TRP A 221 -6.90 -0.11 -12.12
CA TRP A 221 -7.48 -0.45 -10.82
C TRP A 221 -8.80 0.29 -10.62
N THR A 222 -9.77 -0.37 -9.99
CA THR A 222 -10.92 0.32 -9.41
C THR A 222 -10.46 1.11 -8.21
N ASN A 223 -10.93 2.36 -8.04
CA ASN A 223 -10.42 3.21 -6.98
C ASN A 223 -11.52 4.01 -6.28
N VAL A 224 -11.27 4.28 -4.99
CA VAL A 224 -12.17 5.02 -4.10
C VAL A 224 -11.36 6.14 -3.43
N LEU A 225 -11.71 7.38 -3.69
CA LEU A 225 -11.15 8.52 -3.00
C LEU A 225 -11.77 8.64 -1.61
N VAL A 226 -10.93 8.65 -0.57
CA VAL A 226 -11.34 8.76 0.83
C VAL A 226 -11.09 10.18 1.34
N GLY A 227 -12.14 10.98 1.41
CA GLY A 227 -12.09 12.38 1.83
C GLY A 227 -12.77 13.29 0.85
N THR A 228 -13.43 14.31 1.37
CA THR A 228 -14.22 15.26 0.57
C THR A 228 -13.63 16.67 0.53
N HIS A 229 -12.60 16.94 1.34
CA HIS A 229 -12.00 18.26 1.42
C HIS A 229 -10.49 18.19 1.33
N ALA A 230 -9.90 19.11 0.60
CA ALA A 230 -8.45 19.22 0.45
C ALA A 230 -7.78 19.68 1.76
N ARG A 231 -6.57 19.18 2.03
CA ARG A 231 -5.75 19.59 3.16
C ARG A 231 -5.40 21.08 3.10
N ASP A 232 -5.00 21.53 1.92
CA ASP A 232 -4.58 22.90 1.69
C ASP A 232 -5.80 23.76 1.32
N GLY A 233 -6.43 24.43 2.31
CA GLY A 233 -7.52 25.37 2.08
C GLY A 233 -8.93 24.86 2.37
N GLY A 234 -9.13 23.58 2.62
CA GLY A 234 -10.45 23.02 2.98
C GLY A 234 -11.49 23.06 1.87
N GLU A 235 -11.05 23.21 0.62
CA GLU A 235 -11.94 23.20 -0.55
C GLU A 235 -12.52 21.82 -0.80
N LEU A 236 -13.76 21.78 -1.33
CA LEU A 236 -14.37 20.51 -1.73
C LEU A 236 -13.55 19.88 -2.87
N ILE A 237 -13.17 18.61 -2.69
CA ILE A 237 -12.44 17.88 -3.70
C ILE A 237 -13.38 17.49 -4.85
N THR A 238 -12.93 17.78 -6.09
CA THR A 238 -13.47 17.19 -7.30
C THR A 238 -12.39 16.29 -7.92
N CYS A 239 -12.74 15.05 -8.28
CA CYS A 239 -11.79 14.10 -8.84
C CYS A 239 -12.45 13.29 -9.96
N ASP A 240 -12.17 13.66 -11.21
CA ASP A 240 -12.69 12.96 -12.39
C ASP A 240 -12.03 11.59 -12.61
N HIS A 241 -10.99 11.28 -11.83
CA HIS A 241 -10.23 10.02 -11.89
C HIS A 241 -10.69 9.01 -10.85
N ALA A 242 -11.47 9.42 -9.86
CA ALA A 242 -12.03 8.52 -8.87
C ALA A 242 -13.30 7.84 -9.44
N ASP A 243 -13.39 6.52 -9.27
CA ASP A 243 -14.62 5.78 -9.59
C ASP A 243 -15.68 6.07 -8.54
N HIS A 244 -15.27 6.24 -7.29
CA HIS A 244 -16.13 6.61 -6.16
C HIS A 244 -15.42 7.59 -5.24
N ILE A 245 -16.23 8.36 -4.48
CA ILE A 245 -15.74 9.27 -3.42
C ILE A 245 -16.57 9.04 -2.17
N ILE A 246 -15.90 8.82 -1.04
CA ILE A 246 -16.50 8.69 0.29
C ILE A 246 -15.86 9.68 1.26
N ALA A 247 -16.61 10.13 2.27
CA ALA A 247 -16.05 11.06 3.25
C ALA A 247 -15.07 10.39 4.21
N THR A 248 -15.33 9.16 4.60
CA THR A 248 -14.46 8.36 5.47
C THR A 248 -14.49 6.90 5.04
N VAL A 249 -13.45 6.16 5.41
CA VAL A 249 -13.35 4.72 5.13
C VAL A 249 -14.51 3.90 5.70
N HIS A 250 -15.20 4.38 6.74
CA HIS A 250 -16.37 3.72 7.33
C HIS A 250 -17.57 3.61 6.38
N GLU A 251 -17.61 4.41 5.32
CA GLU A 251 -18.67 4.35 4.31
C GLU A 251 -18.43 3.24 3.27
N PHE A 252 -17.28 2.55 3.33
CA PHE A 252 -16.90 1.55 2.35
C PHE A 252 -17.86 0.35 2.32
N GLU A 253 -18.37 -0.12 3.47
CA GLU A 253 -19.35 -1.21 3.54
C GLU A 253 -20.67 -0.85 2.82
N ALA A 254 -21.13 0.38 2.98
CA ALA A 254 -22.35 0.85 2.31
C ALA A 254 -22.13 1.09 0.80
N LEU A 255 -20.91 1.47 0.39
CA LEU A 255 -20.56 1.71 -1.01
C LEU A 255 -20.43 0.42 -1.80
N MET A 256 -19.78 -0.62 -1.26
CA MET A 256 -19.44 -1.87 -1.93
C MET A 256 -19.76 -3.09 -1.07
N PRO A 257 -21.05 -3.34 -0.77
CA PRO A 257 -21.48 -4.41 0.14
C PRO A 257 -21.06 -5.81 -0.32
N GLU A 258 -20.77 -6.01 -1.61
CA GLU A 258 -20.32 -7.28 -2.18
C GLU A 258 -18.97 -7.78 -1.63
N HIS A 259 -18.21 -6.94 -0.96
CA HIS A 259 -16.95 -7.32 -0.30
C HIS A 259 -17.12 -7.79 1.14
N PHE A 260 -18.33 -7.68 1.68
CA PHE A 260 -18.61 -7.93 3.09
C PHE A 260 -19.47 -9.16 3.28
N ASP A 261 -19.31 -9.84 4.44
CA ASP A 261 -20.22 -10.90 4.86
C ASP A 261 -21.59 -10.32 5.19
N GLU A 262 -22.64 -10.97 4.71
CA GLU A 262 -23.96 -10.77 5.26
C GLU A 262 -23.92 -11.20 6.74
N ILE A 263 -24.31 -10.30 7.65
CA ILE A 263 -24.56 -10.69 9.03
C ILE A 263 -25.85 -11.50 8.98
N GLU A 264 -25.77 -12.83 9.14
CA GLU A 264 -26.95 -13.57 9.56
C GLU A 264 -27.38 -12.95 10.90
N ASP A 265 -28.47 -12.17 10.87
CA ASP A 265 -29.12 -11.70 12.08
C ASP A 265 -29.36 -12.93 12.94
N ALA A 266 -28.62 -13.03 14.05
CA ALA A 266 -28.88 -14.07 15.05
C ALA A 266 -30.36 -13.92 15.47
N ALA A 267 -31.16 -14.85 14.98
CA ALA A 267 -32.59 -14.91 15.33
C ALA A 267 -32.72 -14.70 16.83
N PRO A 268 -33.63 -13.80 17.31
CA PRO A 268 -33.75 -13.54 18.72
C PRO A 268 -34.05 -14.86 19.42
N GLY A 269 -33.11 -15.27 20.30
CA GLY A 269 -33.20 -16.51 21.05
C GLY A 269 -34.57 -16.63 21.68
N LYS A 270 -35.29 -17.72 21.37
CA LYS A 270 -36.50 -18.09 22.06
C LYS A 270 -36.18 -18.09 23.56
N ARG A 271 -36.80 -17.17 24.32
CA ARG A 271 -36.83 -17.24 25.76
C ARG A 271 -37.52 -18.56 26.09
N GLU A 272 -36.80 -19.50 26.69
CA GLU A 272 -37.43 -20.63 27.40
C GLU A 272 -38.32 -20.01 28.46
N GLU A 273 -39.65 -20.17 28.31
CA GLU A 273 -40.61 -19.89 29.34
C GLU A 273 -40.31 -20.88 30.46
N ASP A 274 -39.89 -20.33 31.61
CA ASP A 274 -39.73 -21.05 32.84
C ASP A 274 -41.05 -21.78 33.20
N ALA A 275 -41.02 -23.09 33.06
CA ALA A 275 -42.09 -23.97 33.61
C ALA A 275 -42.06 -23.91 35.14
N VAL A 276 -43.08 -23.31 35.72
CA VAL A 276 -43.32 -23.31 37.14
C VAL A 276 -43.65 -24.74 37.60
N PRO A 277 -42.91 -25.35 38.54
CA PRO A 277 -43.29 -26.65 39.10
C PRO A 277 -44.50 -26.46 40.04
N GLY A 278 -45.55 -27.21 39.75
CA GLY A 278 -46.77 -27.26 40.60
C GLY A 278 -46.47 -27.75 41.99
N ALA A 279 -47.11 -27.11 42.95
CA ALA A 279 -47.14 -27.51 44.36
C ALA A 279 -47.87 -28.85 44.54
N PRO A 280 -47.41 -29.73 45.48
CA PRO A 280 -48.13 -30.91 45.81
C PRO A 280 -49.24 -30.63 46.87
N ASN A 281 -50.35 -31.33 46.72
CA ASN A 281 -51.37 -31.49 47.76
C ASN A 281 -50.86 -32.28 48.96
#